data_a40a406a5436b5bda684f04ad12ea01c
#
_entry.id   a40a406a5436b5bda684f04ad12ea01c
#
_cell.length_a   1.000
_cell.length_b   1.000
_cell.length_c   1.000
_cell.angle_alpha   90.00
_cell.angle_beta   90.00
_cell.angle_gamma   90.00
#
_symmetry.space_group_name_H-M   'P 1'
#
loop_
_entity.id
_entity.type
_entity.pdbx_description
1 polymer ?
#
loop_
_entity_poly.entity_id
_entity_poly.type
_entity_poly.pdbx_seq_one_letter_code
_entity_poly.pdbx_strand_id
1 'polypeptide(L)'
;MTAIVADNFTKCATSVCIMAETAGADLFPIDIGMVTDVPSVTDPKDKVMYGTKNMAMEPAMSREQAAQAVLIGIRKVKELAEQGYDLIATGEMGIGNTTTSSAVVSVLLDESVENVTGRGAGLSSEGLNRKIRAIERAIEKHQPDKKDILDVLSKVGGLDIAGMTGAFLGGAIYHIPVLIDGFISSAAALCAVRMVPETADYILASHCSGEPAGRMVLEELKLPYLIDAKMSLGEGSGAVAAIPLLEMGVNVYRKMSTFEEIKVEQYEELK
;
A
#
# COMPACT_ATOMS: atom_id res chain seq x y z
N MET A 1 11.30 -14.73 8.54
CA MET A 1 11.71 -14.08 7.27
C MET A 1 11.51 -12.57 7.35
N THR A 2 10.32 -12.05 7.63
CA THR A 2 10.03 -10.60 7.73
C THR A 2 11.11 -9.83 8.51
N ALA A 3 11.47 -10.26 9.72
CA ALA A 3 12.48 -9.59 10.54
C ALA A 3 13.88 -9.56 9.86
N ILE A 4 14.25 -10.60 9.11
CA ILE A 4 15.54 -10.64 8.39
C ILE A 4 15.55 -9.61 7.26
N VAL A 5 14.47 -9.50 6.51
CA VAL A 5 14.37 -8.52 5.42
C VAL A 5 14.28 -7.11 5.99
N ALA A 6 13.54 -6.91 7.08
CA ALA A 6 13.45 -5.63 7.76
C ALA A 6 14.85 -5.13 8.24
N ASP A 7 15.68 -6.01 8.80
CA ASP A 7 17.06 -5.68 9.16
C ASP A 7 17.91 -5.35 7.91
N ASN A 8 17.68 -6.03 6.80
CA ASN A 8 18.39 -5.76 5.55
C ASN A 8 18.02 -4.42 4.91
N PHE A 9 16.83 -3.87 5.16
CA PHE A 9 16.49 -2.52 4.72
C PHE A 9 17.46 -1.47 5.29
N THR A 10 17.84 -1.60 6.55
CA THR A 10 18.78 -0.67 7.19
C THR A 10 20.23 -0.84 6.75
N LYS A 11 20.53 -1.94 6.06
CA LYS A 11 21.87 -2.26 5.51
C LYS A 11 21.96 -2.00 3.99
N CYS A 12 20.94 -1.43 3.40
CA CYS A 12 20.80 -1.26 1.95
C CYS A 12 21.05 -2.56 1.15
N ALA A 13 20.59 -3.70 1.69
CA ALA A 13 20.83 -5.03 1.12
C ALA A 13 19.55 -5.68 0.55
N THR A 14 18.54 -4.87 0.21
CA THR A 14 17.28 -5.34 -0.43
C THR A 14 17.12 -4.71 -1.81
N SER A 15 16.23 -5.28 -2.60
CA SER A 15 15.97 -4.78 -3.96
C SER A 15 15.50 -3.33 -3.97
N VAL A 16 14.57 -2.99 -3.08
CA VAL A 16 14.03 -1.63 -3.01
C VAL A 16 15.09 -0.61 -2.57
N CYS A 17 16.04 -0.98 -1.70
CA CYS A 17 17.12 -0.08 -1.30
C CYS A 17 17.98 0.33 -2.49
N ILE A 18 18.39 -0.64 -3.32
CA ILE A 18 19.20 -0.40 -4.53
C ILE A 18 18.42 0.44 -5.54
N MET A 19 17.11 0.17 -5.68
CA MET A 19 16.24 0.95 -6.55
C MET A 19 16.03 2.38 -6.03
N ALA A 20 15.86 2.54 -4.72
CA ALA A 20 15.69 3.84 -4.07
C ALA A 20 16.94 4.73 -4.24
N GLU A 21 18.14 4.18 -4.06
CA GLU A 21 19.39 4.88 -4.36
C GLU A 21 19.42 5.41 -5.80
N THR A 22 18.99 4.59 -6.77
CA THR A 22 18.94 4.99 -8.19
C THR A 22 17.86 6.05 -8.45
N ALA A 23 16.74 5.98 -7.76
CA ALA A 23 15.62 6.89 -7.89
C ALA A 23 15.77 8.17 -7.03
N GLY A 24 16.84 8.31 -6.25
CA GLY A 24 17.04 9.44 -5.34
C GLY A 24 16.04 9.49 -4.19
N ALA A 25 15.56 8.33 -3.73
CA ALA A 25 14.60 8.20 -2.65
C ALA A 25 15.24 7.64 -1.38
N ASP A 26 14.79 8.13 -0.23
CA ASP A 26 15.19 7.61 1.08
C ASP A 26 14.23 6.52 1.56
N LEU A 27 14.73 5.59 2.38
CA LEU A 27 13.97 4.46 2.88
C LEU A 27 13.71 4.57 4.39
N PHE A 28 12.45 4.45 4.79
CA PHE A 28 12.02 4.53 6.20
C PHE A 28 11.28 3.25 6.61
N PRO A 29 11.99 2.18 7.00
CA PRO A 29 11.35 0.97 7.47
C PRO A 29 10.69 1.18 8.83
N ILE A 30 9.44 0.71 8.97
CA ILE A 30 8.63 0.87 10.18
C ILE A 30 8.17 -0.52 10.65
N ASP A 31 8.52 -0.89 11.88
CA ASP A 31 7.96 -2.07 12.53
C ASP A 31 6.64 -1.72 13.20
N ILE A 32 5.54 -1.96 12.50
CA ILE A 32 4.20 -1.71 13.04
C ILE A 32 3.66 -2.92 13.82
N GLY A 33 4.27 -4.09 13.67
CA GLY A 33 3.79 -5.29 14.36
C GLY A 33 4.45 -6.59 13.96
N MET A 34 5.74 -6.61 13.72
CA MET A 34 6.48 -7.87 13.56
C MET A 34 6.45 -8.69 14.85
N VAL A 35 6.45 -10.01 14.72
CA VAL A 35 6.50 -10.94 15.88
C VAL A 35 7.82 -10.84 16.65
N THR A 36 8.88 -10.43 15.96
CA THR A 36 10.24 -10.32 16.54
C THR A 36 10.72 -8.88 16.43
N ASP A 37 11.28 -8.34 17.50
CA ASP A 37 11.93 -7.03 17.46
C ASP A 37 13.22 -7.10 16.63
N VAL A 38 13.42 -6.05 15.83
CA VAL A 38 14.63 -5.82 15.06
C VAL A 38 15.23 -4.49 15.56
N PRO A 39 16.33 -4.51 16.34
CA PRO A 39 16.85 -3.31 17.01
C PRO A 39 17.13 -2.13 16.08
N SER A 40 17.43 -2.41 14.80
CA SER A 40 17.68 -1.38 13.79
C SER A 40 16.42 -0.75 13.20
N VAL A 41 15.23 -1.33 13.43
CA VAL A 41 13.95 -0.91 12.82
C VAL A 41 12.87 -0.67 13.87
N THR A 42 12.82 -1.52 14.91
CA THR A 42 11.75 -1.49 15.91
C THR A 42 11.87 -0.26 16.81
N ASP A 43 10.89 0.64 16.69
CA ASP A 43 10.67 1.73 17.63
C ASP A 43 9.39 1.42 18.43
N PRO A 44 9.44 1.35 19.77
CA PRO A 44 8.28 1.04 20.58
C PRO A 44 7.08 1.95 20.37
N LYS A 45 7.31 3.20 19.92
CA LYS A 45 6.21 4.14 19.60
C LYS A 45 5.45 3.79 18.34
N ASP A 46 6.06 3.00 17.44
CA ASP A 46 5.50 2.60 16.15
C ASP A 46 4.93 1.17 16.17
N LYS A 47 5.26 0.38 17.20
CA LYS A 47 4.84 -1.01 17.34
C LYS A 47 3.53 -1.15 18.08
N VAL A 48 2.49 -1.67 17.41
CA VAL A 48 1.16 -1.85 17.99
C VAL A 48 1.05 -3.16 18.78
N MET A 49 1.52 -4.26 18.19
CA MET A 49 1.50 -5.60 18.80
C MET A 49 2.51 -6.53 18.09
N TYR A 50 2.67 -7.75 18.61
CA TYR A 50 3.59 -8.76 18.06
C TYR A 50 2.86 -9.73 17.12
N GLY A 51 2.52 -9.26 15.92
CA GLY A 51 1.73 -9.99 14.93
C GLY A 51 0.24 -9.94 15.23
N THR A 52 -0.59 -10.05 14.19
CA THR A 52 -2.04 -10.18 14.35
C THR A 52 -2.41 -11.60 14.83
N LYS A 53 -3.62 -11.74 15.36
CA LYS A 53 -4.21 -13.03 15.65
C LYS A 53 -4.67 -13.74 14.37
N ASN A 54 -4.99 -15.02 14.50
CA ASN A 54 -5.50 -15.81 13.38
C ASN A 54 -6.97 -15.43 13.10
N MET A 55 -7.21 -14.66 12.04
CA MET A 55 -8.55 -14.20 11.67
C MET A 55 -9.57 -15.32 11.44
N ALA A 56 -9.15 -16.54 11.09
CA ALA A 56 -10.06 -17.68 10.96
C ALA A 56 -10.56 -18.19 12.33
N MET A 57 -9.93 -17.75 13.44
CA MET A 57 -10.27 -18.20 14.80
C MET A 57 -10.85 -17.07 15.65
N GLU A 58 -10.31 -15.89 15.57
CA GLU A 58 -10.70 -14.68 16.32
C GLU A 58 -10.40 -13.43 15.49
N PRO A 59 -10.92 -12.24 15.82
CA PRO A 59 -10.56 -11.01 15.11
C PRO A 59 -9.04 -10.81 15.05
N ALA A 60 -8.53 -10.33 13.93
CA ALA A 60 -7.09 -10.16 13.71
C ALA A 60 -6.43 -9.24 14.76
N MET A 61 -7.15 -8.22 15.20
CA MET A 61 -6.75 -7.26 16.22
C MET A 61 -7.97 -6.59 16.85
N SER A 62 -7.78 -5.80 17.90
CA SER A 62 -8.88 -4.96 18.42
C SER A 62 -9.10 -3.73 17.51
N ARG A 63 -10.26 -3.12 17.63
CA ARG A 63 -10.57 -1.87 16.91
C ARG A 63 -9.59 -0.75 17.27
N GLU A 64 -9.22 -0.66 18.55
CA GLU A 64 -8.26 0.31 19.06
C GLU A 64 -6.86 0.09 18.44
N GLN A 65 -6.43 -1.17 18.31
CA GLN A 65 -5.17 -1.52 17.66
C GLN A 65 -5.18 -1.15 16.18
N ALA A 66 -6.28 -1.42 15.47
CA ALA A 66 -6.42 -0.99 14.08
C ALA A 66 -6.36 0.55 13.95
N ALA A 67 -7.07 1.28 14.81
CA ALA A 67 -7.03 2.74 14.84
C ALA A 67 -5.63 3.27 15.19
N GLN A 68 -4.93 2.65 16.13
CA GLN A 68 -3.55 3.01 16.48
C GLN A 68 -2.60 2.83 15.30
N ALA A 69 -2.72 1.73 14.55
CA ALA A 69 -1.91 1.50 13.35
C ALA A 69 -2.16 2.57 12.28
N VAL A 70 -3.42 2.94 12.04
CA VAL A 70 -3.77 4.05 11.14
C VAL A 70 -3.14 5.36 11.61
N LEU A 71 -3.24 5.70 12.90
CA LEU A 71 -2.65 6.92 13.45
C LEU A 71 -1.12 6.95 13.33
N ILE A 72 -0.45 5.80 13.42
CA ILE A 72 1.00 5.69 13.18
C ILE A 72 1.32 6.07 11.74
N GLY A 73 0.58 5.55 10.76
CA GLY A 73 0.77 5.93 9.35
C GLY A 73 0.60 7.42 9.10
N ILE A 74 -0.46 8.04 9.64
CA ILE A 74 -0.68 9.50 9.54
C ILE A 74 0.49 10.27 10.17
N ARG A 75 0.95 9.86 11.35
CA ARG A 75 2.07 10.49 12.04
C ARG A 75 3.36 10.41 11.23
N LYS A 76 3.64 9.26 10.60
CA LYS A 76 4.83 9.10 9.76
C LYS A 76 4.83 10.02 8.56
N VAL A 77 3.71 10.21 7.91
CA VAL A 77 3.58 11.18 6.82
C VAL A 77 3.82 12.60 7.33
N LYS A 78 3.28 12.96 8.50
CA LYS A 78 3.56 14.25 9.14
C LYS A 78 5.06 14.47 9.38
N GLU A 79 5.72 13.47 10.00
CA GLU A 79 7.16 13.52 10.29
C GLU A 79 7.99 13.72 9.01
N LEU A 80 7.61 13.08 7.91
CA LEU A 80 8.28 13.21 6.61
C LEU A 80 7.98 14.56 5.94
N ALA A 81 6.74 15.04 6.01
CA ALA A 81 6.36 16.38 5.53
C ALA A 81 7.19 17.49 6.22
N GLU A 82 7.35 17.39 7.53
CA GLU A 82 8.15 18.33 8.33
C GLU A 82 9.65 18.27 7.97
N GLN A 83 10.14 17.16 7.41
CA GLN A 83 11.50 17.01 6.90
C GLN A 83 11.66 17.48 5.44
N GLY A 84 10.57 17.86 4.77
CA GLY A 84 10.59 18.39 3.41
C GLY A 84 10.42 17.36 2.31
N TYR A 85 9.94 16.16 2.63
CA TYR A 85 9.54 15.18 1.61
C TYR A 85 8.20 15.62 0.99
N ASP A 86 8.14 15.64 -0.33
CA ASP A 86 6.98 16.07 -1.12
C ASP A 86 6.34 14.96 -1.96
N LEU A 87 6.86 13.74 -1.86
CA LEU A 87 6.30 12.52 -2.44
C LEU A 87 6.60 11.33 -1.51
N ILE A 88 5.62 10.48 -1.27
CA ILE A 88 5.78 9.26 -0.47
C ILE A 88 5.46 8.04 -1.32
N ALA A 89 6.32 7.04 -1.26
CA ALA A 89 6.10 5.72 -1.83
C ALA A 89 5.79 4.73 -0.71
N THR A 90 4.67 4.01 -0.81
CA THR A 90 4.36 2.94 0.14
C THR A 90 5.05 1.64 -0.26
N GLY A 91 5.32 0.80 0.71
CA GLY A 91 5.82 -0.55 0.54
C GLY A 91 5.53 -1.40 1.75
N GLU A 92 5.71 -2.70 1.65
CA GLU A 92 5.45 -3.62 2.76
C GLU A 92 6.38 -4.85 2.69
N MET A 93 6.55 -5.50 3.81
CA MET A 93 7.24 -6.77 3.96
C MET A 93 6.56 -7.67 5.00
N GLY A 94 5.25 -7.85 4.87
CA GLY A 94 4.41 -8.68 5.72
C GLY A 94 4.18 -10.07 5.11
N ILE A 95 5.04 -11.06 5.37
CA ILE A 95 4.83 -12.41 4.85
C ILE A 95 3.47 -12.96 5.27
N GLY A 96 2.65 -13.29 4.27
CA GLY A 96 1.27 -13.78 4.46
C GLY A 96 0.18 -12.71 4.30
N ASN A 97 0.53 -11.46 4.17
CA ASN A 97 -0.40 -10.33 4.08
C ASN A 97 -1.25 -10.28 2.80
N THR A 98 -0.90 -11.01 1.74
CA THR A 98 -1.81 -11.22 0.62
C THR A 98 -3.10 -11.92 1.04
N THR A 99 -3.10 -12.66 2.16
CA THR A 99 -4.31 -13.29 2.71
C THR A 99 -5.24 -12.24 3.33
N THR A 100 -4.71 -11.37 4.18
CA THR A 100 -5.49 -10.28 4.79
C THR A 100 -5.92 -9.24 3.76
N SER A 101 -5.08 -8.93 2.77
CA SER A 101 -5.45 -8.05 1.65
C SER A 101 -6.61 -8.61 0.83
N SER A 102 -6.59 -9.91 0.49
CA SER A 102 -7.70 -10.57 -0.21
C SER A 102 -8.99 -10.55 0.61
N ALA A 103 -8.89 -10.75 1.94
CA ALA A 103 -10.06 -10.68 2.83
C ALA A 103 -10.66 -9.26 2.86
N VAL A 104 -9.82 -8.25 3.04
CA VAL A 104 -10.25 -6.83 3.04
C VAL A 104 -10.90 -6.46 1.70
N VAL A 105 -10.26 -6.80 0.58
CA VAL A 105 -10.77 -6.47 -0.76
C VAL A 105 -12.08 -7.20 -1.06
N SER A 106 -12.19 -8.49 -0.71
CA SER A 106 -13.43 -9.25 -0.86
C SER A 106 -14.60 -8.56 -0.15
N VAL A 107 -14.40 -8.12 1.09
CA VAL A 107 -15.43 -7.41 1.88
C VAL A 107 -15.77 -6.05 1.27
N LEU A 108 -14.77 -5.25 0.91
CA LEU A 108 -14.98 -3.87 0.46
C LEU A 108 -15.58 -3.77 -0.94
N LEU A 109 -15.26 -4.73 -1.82
CA LEU A 109 -15.79 -4.77 -3.18
C LEU A 109 -17.03 -5.66 -3.34
N ASP A 110 -17.40 -6.39 -2.29
CA ASP A 110 -18.50 -7.37 -2.35
C ASP A 110 -18.21 -8.50 -3.38
N GLU A 111 -16.94 -8.85 -3.52
CA GLU A 111 -16.45 -9.85 -4.47
C GLU A 111 -16.21 -11.20 -3.80
N SER A 112 -16.38 -12.27 -4.57
CA SER A 112 -16.09 -13.61 -4.07
C SER A 112 -14.62 -13.74 -3.67
N VAL A 113 -14.34 -14.47 -2.60
CA VAL A 113 -12.98 -14.72 -2.12
C VAL A 113 -12.11 -15.36 -3.20
N GLU A 114 -12.69 -16.24 -4.01
CA GLU A 114 -11.99 -16.90 -5.13
C GLU A 114 -11.50 -15.91 -6.17
N ASN A 115 -12.31 -14.91 -6.52
CA ASN A 115 -11.97 -13.90 -7.53
C ASN A 115 -10.82 -12.97 -7.12
N VAL A 116 -10.71 -12.69 -5.82
CA VAL A 116 -9.73 -11.72 -5.28
C VAL A 116 -8.47 -12.38 -4.70
N THR A 117 -8.43 -13.72 -4.62
CA THR A 117 -7.34 -14.41 -3.94
C THR A 117 -6.35 -15.03 -4.90
N GLY A 118 -5.11 -14.57 -4.85
CA GLY A 118 -4.00 -15.13 -5.60
C GLY A 118 -3.08 -16.03 -4.79
N ARG A 119 -2.06 -16.57 -5.49
CA ARG A 119 -1.07 -17.49 -4.92
C ARG A 119 -0.06 -16.81 -4.00
N GLY A 120 -0.02 -15.48 -3.97
CA GLY A 120 1.00 -14.74 -3.23
C GLY A 120 2.41 -15.21 -3.59
N ALA A 121 3.21 -15.52 -2.59
CA ALA A 121 4.60 -15.96 -2.77
C ALA A 121 4.75 -17.40 -3.36
N GLY A 122 3.77 -17.89 -4.14
CA GLY A 122 3.91 -19.15 -4.90
C GLY A 122 3.25 -20.36 -4.25
N LEU A 123 2.09 -20.22 -3.62
CA LEU A 123 1.32 -21.32 -3.07
C LEU A 123 0.96 -22.37 -4.14
N SER A 124 1.00 -23.63 -3.76
CA SER A 124 0.41 -24.73 -4.54
C SER A 124 -1.11 -24.55 -4.67
N SER A 125 -1.75 -25.29 -5.58
CA SER A 125 -3.21 -25.25 -5.73
C SER A 125 -3.94 -25.66 -4.44
N GLU A 126 -3.42 -26.62 -3.70
CA GLU A 126 -3.94 -27.01 -2.40
C GLU A 126 -3.75 -25.90 -1.35
N GLY A 127 -2.59 -25.21 -1.37
CA GLY A 127 -2.30 -24.04 -0.52
C GLY A 127 -3.26 -22.89 -0.81
N LEU A 128 -3.52 -22.60 -2.08
CA LEU A 128 -4.50 -21.59 -2.50
C LEU A 128 -5.91 -21.94 -1.98
N ASN A 129 -6.36 -23.17 -2.15
CA ASN A 129 -7.67 -23.59 -1.65
C ASN A 129 -7.77 -23.51 -0.12
N ARG A 130 -6.68 -23.77 0.63
CA ARG A 130 -6.65 -23.56 2.09
C ARG A 130 -6.75 -22.07 2.44
N LYS A 131 -6.06 -21.21 1.69
CA LYS A 131 -6.10 -19.75 1.86
C LYS A 131 -7.52 -19.22 1.63
N ILE A 132 -8.18 -19.60 0.54
CA ILE A 132 -9.56 -19.23 0.22
C ILE A 132 -10.48 -19.62 1.37
N ARG A 133 -10.49 -20.89 1.77
CA ARG A 133 -11.34 -21.37 2.89
C ARG A 133 -11.07 -20.65 4.22
N ALA A 134 -9.83 -20.25 4.48
CA ALA A 134 -9.50 -19.50 5.70
C ALA A 134 -10.10 -18.10 5.69
N ILE A 135 -10.08 -17.44 4.53
CA ILE A 135 -10.68 -16.10 4.33
C ILE A 135 -12.21 -16.21 4.44
N GLU A 136 -12.84 -17.14 3.72
CA GLU A 136 -14.30 -17.37 3.78
C GLU A 136 -14.77 -17.58 5.22
N ARG A 137 -14.09 -18.48 5.97
CA ARG A 137 -14.38 -18.73 7.39
C ARG A 137 -14.26 -17.46 8.23
N ALA A 138 -13.25 -16.62 7.99
CA ALA A 138 -13.05 -15.39 8.73
C ALA A 138 -14.19 -14.39 8.47
N ILE A 139 -14.55 -14.20 7.21
CA ILE A 139 -15.63 -13.29 6.81
C ILE A 139 -16.98 -13.78 7.37
N GLU A 140 -17.27 -15.08 7.19
CA GLU A 140 -18.50 -15.68 7.70
C GLU A 140 -18.61 -15.57 9.23
N LYS A 141 -17.53 -15.83 9.95
CA LYS A 141 -17.51 -15.82 11.41
C LYS A 141 -17.63 -14.42 12.01
N HIS A 142 -16.92 -13.46 11.44
CA HIS A 142 -16.78 -12.14 12.04
C HIS A 142 -17.71 -11.08 11.43
N GLN A 143 -18.33 -11.36 10.28
CA GLN A 143 -19.28 -10.48 9.61
C GLN A 143 -18.77 -9.02 9.59
N PRO A 144 -17.64 -8.72 8.95
CA PRO A 144 -17.11 -7.36 8.92
C PRO A 144 -18.08 -6.42 8.20
N ASP A 145 -18.35 -5.26 8.79
CA ASP A 145 -19.19 -4.24 8.18
C ASP A 145 -18.39 -3.42 7.16
N LYS A 146 -18.67 -3.61 5.87
CA LYS A 146 -17.97 -2.91 4.77
C LYS A 146 -18.14 -1.37 4.80
N LYS A 147 -19.06 -0.84 5.62
CA LYS A 147 -19.22 0.62 5.82
C LYS A 147 -18.32 1.14 6.94
N ASP A 148 -17.81 0.28 7.78
CA ASP A 148 -16.91 0.62 8.88
C ASP A 148 -15.52 0.01 8.64
N ILE A 149 -14.64 0.79 8.07
CA ILE A 149 -13.31 0.32 7.66
C ILE A 149 -12.46 -0.14 8.85
N LEU A 150 -12.61 0.49 10.02
CA LEU A 150 -11.92 0.02 11.23
C LEU A 150 -12.46 -1.33 11.70
N ASP A 151 -13.73 -1.61 11.49
CA ASP A 151 -14.29 -2.93 11.76
C ASP A 151 -13.71 -3.99 10.80
N VAL A 152 -13.63 -3.67 9.50
CA VAL A 152 -13.01 -4.56 8.51
C VAL A 152 -11.55 -4.83 8.86
N LEU A 153 -10.76 -3.76 9.10
CA LEU A 153 -9.34 -3.88 9.44
C LEU A 153 -9.11 -4.68 10.72
N SER A 154 -9.93 -4.46 11.74
CA SER A 154 -9.81 -5.18 13.01
C SER A 154 -10.11 -6.67 12.90
N LYS A 155 -11.12 -7.03 12.10
CA LYS A 155 -11.59 -8.42 11.97
C LYS A 155 -10.74 -9.26 11.02
N VAL A 156 -10.45 -8.74 9.83
CA VAL A 156 -9.81 -9.49 8.73
C VAL A 156 -8.58 -8.82 8.11
N GLY A 157 -8.17 -7.66 8.62
CA GLY A 157 -7.04 -6.90 8.10
C GLY A 157 -5.68 -7.32 8.65
N GLY A 158 -4.71 -6.44 8.43
CA GLY A 158 -3.33 -6.53 8.91
C GLY A 158 -2.85 -5.18 9.42
N LEU A 159 -1.84 -5.18 10.31
CA LEU A 159 -1.27 -3.95 10.86
C LEU A 159 -0.58 -3.11 9.78
N ASP A 160 0.07 -3.76 8.83
CA ASP A 160 0.69 -3.14 7.66
C ASP A 160 -0.34 -2.45 6.76
N ILE A 161 -1.47 -3.13 6.46
CA ILE A 161 -2.58 -2.53 5.71
C ILE A 161 -3.13 -1.32 6.47
N ALA A 162 -3.36 -1.45 7.78
CA ALA A 162 -3.86 -0.34 8.60
C ALA A 162 -2.86 0.83 8.67
N GLY A 163 -1.56 0.55 8.81
CA GLY A 163 -0.52 1.57 8.79
C GLY A 163 -0.43 2.30 7.45
N MET A 164 -0.44 1.57 6.34
CA MET A 164 -0.47 2.17 5.00
C MET A 164 -1.77 2.92 4.72
N THR A 165 -2.93 2.45 5.23
CA THR A 165 -4.19 3.23 5.19
C THR A 165 -3.98 4.59 5.83
N GLY A 166 -3.30 4.63 6.98
CA GLY A 166 -2.92 5.86 7.65
C GLY A 166 -1.97 6.72 6.82
N ALA A 167 -1.02 6.12 6.10
CA ALA A 167 -0.12 6.86 5.23
C ALA A 167 -0.87 7.56 4.08
N PHE A 168 -1.84 6.89 3.44
CA PHE A 168 -2.70 7.51 2.42
C PHE A 168 -3.55 8.65 3.00
N LEU A 169 -4.18 8.45 4.16
CA LEU A 169 -4.92 9.53 4.86
C LEU A 169 -4.00 10.70 5.21
N GLY A 170 -2.78 10.41 5.69
CA GLY A 170 -1.76 11.41 5.98
C GLY A 170 -1.38 12.23 4.75
N GLY A 171 -1.27 11.57 3.57
CA GLY A 171 -1.03 12.25 2.29
C GLY A 171 -2.07 13.33 2.01
N ALA A 172 -3.35 13.02 2.19
CA ALA A 172 -4.43 14.00 2.02
C ALA A 172 -4.40 15.11 3.08
N ILE A 173 -4.11 14.77 4.35
CA ILE A 173 -4.05 15.74 5.45
C ILE A 173 -2.90 16.75 5.27
N TYR A 174 -1.74 16.28 4.80
CA TYR A 174 -0.54 17.10 4.66
C TYR A 174 -0.25 17.53 3.21
N HIS A 175 -1.18 17.26 2.29
CA HIS A 175 -1.10 17.62 0.87
C HIS A 175 0.14 17.04 0.17
N ILE A 176 0.50 15.80 0.48
CA ILE A 176 1.61 15.08 -0.13
C ILE A 176 1.06 13.90 -0.94
N PRO A 177 1.38 13.78 -2.23
CA PRO A 177 1.02 12.61 -3.02
C PRO A 177 1.64 11.33 -2.45
N VAL A 178 0.86 10.25 -2.45
CA VAL A 178 1.30 8.93 -1.98
C VAL A 178 1.17 7.92 -3.10
N LEU A 179 2.26 7.24 -3.43
CA LEU A 179 2.31 6.19 -4.45
C LEU A 179 1.84 4.85 -3.89
N ILE A 180 0.87 4.25 -4.55
CA ILE A 180 0.56 2.83 -4.37
C ILE A 180 1.71 2.01 -4.96
N ASP A 181 2.20 0.98 -4.23
CA ASP A 181 3.09 -0.05 -4.77
C ASP A 181 2.27 -1.13 -5.49
N GLY A 182 2.03 -2.26 -4.86
CA GLY A 182 1.32 -3.40 -5.42
C GLY A 182 -0.06 -3.63 -4.80
N PHE A 183 -0.52 -4.89 -4.82
CA PHE A 183 -1.86 -5.27 -4.37
C PHE A 183 -2.13 -4.95 -2.89
N ILE A 184 -1.19 -5.21 -1.99
CA ILE A 184 -1.37 -4.96 -0.55
C ILE A 184 -1.51 -3.46 -0.29
N SER A 185 -0.67 -2.65 -0.92
CA SER A 185 -0.73 -1.20 -0.87
C SER A 185 -2.04 -0.66 -1.47
N SER A 186 -2.52 -1.23 -2.59
CA SER A 186 -3.80 -0.83 -3.19
C SER A 186 -5.00 -1.16 -2.29
N ALA A 187 -4.96 -2.28 -1.56
CA ALA A 187 -5.98 -2.60 -0.55
C ALA A 187 -6.01 -1.56 0.58
N ALA A 188 -4.84 -1.09 1.02
CA ALA A 188 -4.74 -0.01 2.01
C ALA A 188 -5.25 1.34 1.46
N ALA A 189 -4.94 1.67 0.22
CA ALA A 189 -5.46 2.85 -0.46
C ALA A 189 -7.00 2.81 -0.58
N LEU A 190 -7.56 1.63 -0.92
CA LEU A 190 -9.01 1.43 -0.95
C LEU A 190 -9.64 1.68 0.43
N CYS A 191 -9.03 1.17 1.50
CA CYS A 191 -9.47 1.47 2.87
C CYS A 191 -9.48 2.98 3.15
N ALA A 192 -8.42 3.70 2.80
CA ALA A 192 -8.32 5.14 3.02
C ALA A 192 -9.38 5.93 2.26
N VAL A 193 -9.61 5.62 0.98
CA VAL A 193 -10.64 6.28 0.16
C VAL A 193 -12.05 5.95 0.64
N ARG A 194 -12.29 4.73 1.15
CA ARG A 194 -13.57 4.37 1.76
C ARG A 194 -13.82 5.06 3.10
N MET A 195 -12.77 5.43 3.84
CA MET A 195 -12.87 6.24 5.07
C MET A 195 -13.10 7.71 4.74
N VAL A 196 -12.32 8.26 3.80
CA VAL A 196 -12.32 9.68 3.41
C VAL A 196 -12.15 9.74 1.89
N PRO A 197 -13.22 9.93 1.11
CA PRO A 197 -13.18 9.90 -0.37
C PRO A 197 -12.18 10.87 -0.99
N GLU A 198 -11.97 12.04 -0.39
CA GLU A 198 -11.05 13.07 -0.85
C GLU A 198 -9.58 12.63 -0.82
N THR A 199 -9.27 11.53 -0.13
CA THR A 199 -7.93 10.93 -0.14
C THR A 199 -7.51 10.53 -1.57
N ALA A 200 -8.46 10.19 -2.44
CA ALA A 200 -8.19 9.80 -3.81
C ALA A 200 -7.42 10.87 -4.61
N ASP A 201 -7.59 12.15 -4.30
CA ASP A 201 -6.93 13.26 -4.98
C ASP A 201 -5.40 13.30 -4.71
N TYR A 202 -4.94 12.56 -3.69
CA TYR A 202 -3.53 12.50 -3.28
C TYR A 202 -2.90 11.11 -3.53
N ILE A 203 -3.56 10.25 -4.29
CA ILE A 203 -3.08 8.90 -4.56
C ILE A 203 -2.68 8.75 -6.03
N LEU A 204 -1.50 8.18 -6.27
CA LEU A 204 -1.03 7.80 -7.59
C LEU A 204 -0.75 6.30 -7.63
N ALA A 205 -1.17 5.61 -8.69
CA ALA A 205 -0.88 4.19 -8.86
C ALA A 205 0.40 4.01 -9.68
N SER A 206 1.38 3.30 -9.12
CA SER A 206 2.66 3.05 -9.79
C SER A 206 2.55 1.99 -10.88
N HIS A 207 2.09 0.81 -10.53
CA HIS A 207 1.98 -0.31 -11.46
C HIS A 207 0.72 -1.15 -11.20
N CYS A 208 0.35 -1.94 -12.19
CA CYS A 208 -0.69 -2.97 -12.03
C CYS A 208 -0.06 -4.25 -11.48
N SER A 209 -0.45 -4.63 -10.27
CA SER A 209 0.01 -5.88 -9.65
C SER A 209 -0.46 -7.12 -10.42
N GLY A 210 0.36 -8.18 -10.43
CA GLY A 210 -0.01 -9.48 -10.99
C GLY A 210 -0.99 -10.30 -10.15
N GLU A 211 -1.35 -9.87 -8.93
CA GLU A 211 -2.38 -10.52 -8.11
C GLU A 211 -3.77 -10.32 -8.75
N PRO A 212 -4.70 -11.28 -8.65
CA PRO A 212 -6.00 -11.25 -9.33
C PRO A 212 -6.79 -9.96 -9.10
N ALA A 213 -6.83 -9.47 -7.87
CA ALA A 213 -7.56 -8.25 -7.51
C ALA A 213 -6.76 -6.96 -7.75
N GLY A 214 -5.51 -7.02 -8.18
CA GLY A 214 -4.68 -5.83 -8.37
C GLY A 214 -5.31 -4.81 -9.31
N ARG A 215 -5.71 -5.24 -10.50
CA ARG A 215 -6.40 -4.39 -11.49
C ARG A 215 -7.78 -3.95 -11.00
N MET A 216 -8.54 -4.85 -10.42
CA MET A 216 -9.90 -4.61 -9.92
C MET A 216 -9.94 -3.46 -8.89
N VAL A 217 -8.98 -3.44 -7.95
CA VAL A 217 -8.88 -2.35 -6.96
C VAL A 217 -8.52 -1.02 -7.60
N LEU A 218 -7.62 -0.99 -8.58
CA LEU A 218 -7.26 0.25 -9.29
C LEU A 218 -8.44 0.79 -10.12
N GLU A 219 -9.21 -0.09 -10.75
CA GLU A 219 -10.44 0.27 -11.49
C GLU A 219 -11.51 0.83 -10.55
N GLU A 220 -11.72 0.23 -9.37
CA GLU A 220 -12.63 0.75 -8.35
C GLU A 220 -12.19 2.14 -7.85
N LEU A 221 -10.89 2.34 -7.65
CA LEU A 221 -10.31 3.63 -7.28
C LEU A 221 -10.29 4.64 -8.44
N LYS A 222 -10.57 4.20 -9.68
CA LYS A 222 -10.48 5.00 -10.92
C LYS A 222 -9.09 5.60 -11.13
N LEU A 223 -8.05 4.89 -10.73
CA LEU A 223 -6.66 5.32 -10.85
C LEU A 223 -5.99 4.67 -12.04
N PRO A 224 -5.48 5.46 -13.01
CA PRO A 224 -4.57 4.95 -14.02
C PRO A 224 -3.24 4.57 -13.39
N TYR A 225 -2.64 3.48 -13.84
CA TYR A 225 -1.30 3.08 -13.42
C TYR A 225 -0.25 3.46 -14.47
N LEU A 226 0.98 3.73 -14.02
CA LEU A 226 2.07 4.20 -14.90
C LEU A 226 2.81 3.05 -15.58
N ILE A 227 2.92 1.88 -14.92
CA ILE A 227 3.78 0.77 -15.36
C ILE A 227 2.95 -0.51 -15.45
N ASP A 228 3.05 -1.21 -16.58
CA ASP A 228 2.55 -2.60 -16.76
C ASP A 228 3.73 -3.52 -17.10
N ALA A 229 4.48 -3.93 -16.09
CA ALA A 229 5.69 -4.75 -16.23
C ALA A 229 5.56 -6.10 -15.50
N LYS A 230 4.34 -6.52 -15.13
CA LYS A 230 4.07 -7.76 -14.39
C LYS A 230 4.91 -7.90 -13.13
N MET A 231 5.12 -6.80 -12.43
CA MET A 231 5.89 -6.77 -11.18
C MET A 231 5.17 -7.52 -10.07
N SER A 232 5.91 -8.24 -9.24
CA SER A 232 5.37 -9.04 -8.14
C SER A 232 6.36 -9.18 -6.96
N LEU A 233 7.35 -8.28 -6.88
CA LEU A 233 8.39 -8.35 -5.85
C LEU A 233 7.90 -7.85 -4.47
N GLY A 234 7.11 -6.77 -4.43
CA GLY A 234 6.75 -6.07 -3.20
C GLY A 234 7.83 -5.09 -2.75
N GLU A 235 7.97 -4.89 -1.46
CA GLU A 235 8.94 -3.99 -0.80
C GLU A 235 8.77 -2.49 -1.12
N GLY A 236 7.82 -2.09 -1.96
CA GLY A 236 7.72 -0.74 -2.52
C GLY A 236 8.41 -0.59 -3.88
N SER A 237 8.88 -1.69 -4.46
CA SER A 237 9.67 -1.67 -5.70
C SER A 237 8.94 -1.04 -6.89
N GLY A 238 7.64 -1.28 -7.02
CA GLY A 238 6.82 -0.67 -8.07
C GLY A 238 6.65 0.83 -7.88
N ALA A 239 6.41 1.25 -6.65
CA ALA A 239 6.30 2.66 -6.31
C ALA A 239 7.61 3.41 -6.59
N VAL A 240 8.73 2.87 -6.14
CA VAL A 240 10.06 3.46 -6.40
C VAL A 240 10.39 3.51 -7.89
N ALA A 241 10.04 2.47 -8.66
CA ALA A 241 10.26 2.47 -10.11
C ALA A 241 9.48 3.58 -10.86
N ALA A 242 8.37 4.05 -10.29
CA ALA A 242 7.56 5.11 -10.87
C ALA A 242 8.12 6.53 -10.60
N ILE A 243 8.95 6.73 -9.57
CA ILE A 243 9.47 8.04 -9.18
C ILE A 243 10.20 8.74 -10.34
N PRO A 244 11.16 8.11 -11.04
CA PRO A 244 11.85 8.76 -12.16
C PRO A 244 10.92 9.16 -13.31
N LEU A 245 9.83 8.40 -13.55
CA LEU A 245 8.83 8.75 -14.57
C LEU A 245 8.06 10.02 -14.18
N LEU A 246 7.67 10.13 -12.92
CA LEU A 246 7.01 11.33 -12.39
C LEU A 246 7.93 12.53 -12.46
N GLU A 247 9.18 12.39 -12.06
CA GLU A 247 10.19 13.46 -12.13
C GLU A 247 10.42 13.94 -13.57
N MET A 248 10.51 13.01 -14.54
CA MET A 248 10.60 13.38 -15.96
C MET A 248 9.39 14.21 -16.39
N GLY A 249 8.17 13.80 -16.01
CA GLY A 249 6.95 14.55 -16.32
C GLY A 249 6.94 15.94 -15.71
N VAL A 250 7.27 16.07 -14.44
CA VAL A 250 7.37 17.35 -13.73
C VAL A 250 8.45 18.26 -14.34
N ASN A 251 9.60 17.70 -14.69
CA ASN A 251 10.69 18.44 -15.32
C ASN A 251 10.31 18.97 -16.72
N VAL A 252 9.61 18.15 -17.53
CA VAL A 252 9.07 18.62 -18.81
C VAL A 252 8.10 19.76 -18.60
N TYR A 253 7.12 19.60 -17.70
CA TYR A 253 6.13 20.63 -17.40
C TYR A 253 6.77 21.95 -16.94
N ARG A 254 7.82 21.89 -16.11
CA ARG A 254 8.47 23.09 -15.54
C ARG A 254 9.47 23.78 -16.48
N LYS A 255 10.10 23.05 -17.39
CA LYS A 255 11.28 23.53 -18.15
C LYS A 255 11.05 23.65 -19.64
N MET A 256 9.99 23.03 -20.18
CA MET A 256 9.66 23.14 -21.60
C MET A 256 9.16 24.55 -21.92
N SER A 257 9.69 25.15 -23.01
CA SER A 257 9.22 26.46 -23.48
C SER A 257 7.77 26.38 -23.93
N THR A 258 7.01 27.43 -23.66
CA THR A 258 5.64 27.61 -24.15
C THR A 258 5.62 28.02 -25.63
N PHE A 259 4.51 27.83 -26.33
CA PHE A 259 4.32 28.30 -27.71
C PHE A 259 4.56 29.80 -27.82
N GLU A 260 4.14 30.60 -26.83
CA GLU A 260 4.35 32.03 -26.77
C GLU A 260 5.84 32.39 -26.71
N GLU A 261 6.61 31.73 -25.84
CA GLU A 261 8.05 31.97 -25.68
C GLU A 261 8.84 31.66 -26.97
N ILE A 262 8.46 30.59 -27.69
CA ILE A 262 9.13 30.21 -28.95
C ILE A 262 8.49 30.87 -30.19
N LYS A 263 7.47 31.71 -30.01
CA LYS A 263 6.74 32.45 -31.08
C LYS A 263 6.17 31.54 -32.17
N VAL A 264 5.60 30.41 -31.77
CA VAL A 264 4.90 29.46 -32.64
C VAL A 264 3.41 29.52 -32.32
N GLU A 265 2.58 29.47 -33.35
CA GLU A 265 1.11 29.41 -33.17
C GLU A 265 0.70 28.09 -32.50
N GLN A 266 -0.23 28.18 -31.58
CA GLN A 266 -0.79 27.01 -30.89
C GLN A 266 -1.60 26.15 -31.85
N TYR A 267 -1.51 24.83 -31.72
CA TYR A 267 -2.32 23.93 -32.54
C TYR A 267 -3.82 24.12 -32.26
N GLU A 268 -4.59 24.25 -33.34
CA GLU A 268 -6.04 24.08 -33.27
C GLU A 268 -6.40 22.59 -33.43
N GLU A 269 -7.28 22.09 -32.57
CA GLU A 269 -7.80 20.74 -32.74
C GLU A 269 -8.55 20.66 -34.08
N LEU A 270 -8.06 19.79 -34.97
CA LEU A 270 -8.78 19.44 -36.19
C LEU A 270 -10.03 18.66 -35.77
N LYS A 271 -11.21 19.27 -36.01
CA LYS A 271 -12.51 18.66 -35.76
C LYS A 271 -12.84 17.60 -36.82
#